data_f07d1f93242a63a82091b8c1d5a66fe8
#
_entry.id   f07d1f93242a63a82091b8c1d5a66fe8
#
_cell.length_a   1.000
_cell.length_b   1.000
_cell.length_c   1.000
_cell.angle_alpha   90.00
_cell.angle_beta   90.00
_cell.angle_gamma   90.00
#
_symmetry.space_group_name_H-M   'P 1'
#
loop_
_entity.id
_entity.type
_entity.pdbx_description
1 polymer ?
#
loop_
_entity_poly.entity_id
_entity_poly.type
_entity_poly.pdbx_seq_one_letter_code
_entity_poly.pdbx_strand_id
1 'polypeptide(L)'
;MLGFHHICTLTVQEHDKMIGYVSQLCHAIAVSLMCANDNSSLCEYTGDSFRDLTRIARINDKMWAELFLWNKQNLISEIDQFDAALQQMRAALVADDRNKLEEMFRLSTQRRAAFDKKLPE
;
A
#
# COMPACT_ATOMS: atom_id res chain seq x y z
N MET A 1 9.68 15.65 3.50
CA MET A 1 8.79 15.44 4.67
C MET A 1 7.62 14.58 4.25
N LEU A 2 7.22 13.65 5.05
CA LEU A 2 6.21 12.67 4.69
C LEU A 2 4.78 13.11 4.97
N GLY A 3 4.52 14.40 5.03
CA GLY A 3 3.16 14.92 5.21
C GLY A 3 2.64 14.89 6.63
N PHE A 4 3.50 14.83 7.62
CA PHE A 4 3.09 14.98 9.00
C PHE A 4 2.69 16.43 9.26
N HIS A 5 1.47 16.62 9.77
CA HIS A 5 0.91 17.94 9.99
C HIS A 5 1.22 18.49 11.39
N HIS A 6 1.79 17.67 12.24
CA HIS A 6 2.23 18.08 13.58
C HIS A 6 3.51 17.34 13.91
N ILE A 7 4.23 17.85 14.89
CA ILE A 7 5.50 17.25 15.30
C ILE A 7 5.23 15.96 16.05
N CYS A 8 5.76 14.87 15.51
CA CYS A 8 5.75 13.57 16.16
C CYS A 8 7.18 13.19 16.51
N THR A 9 7.40 12.84 17.76
CA THR A 9 8.69 12.30 18.19
C THR A 9 8.68 10.79 17.95
N LEU A 10 9.47 10.33 16.97
CA LEU A 10 9.61 8.92 16.65
C LEU A 10 11.04 8.48 16.93
N THR A 11 11.20 7.27 17.42
CA THR A 11 12.52 6.63 17.45
C THR A 11 12.93 6.30 16.01
N VAL A 12 14.22 6.00 15.82
CA VAL A 12 14.72 5.59 14.49
C VAL A 12 13.99 4.32 14.04
N GLN A 13 13.77 3.37 14.95
CA GLN A 13 13.06 2.13 14.63
C GLN A 13 11.59 2.39 14.25
N GLU A 14 10.91 3.27 14.98
CA GLU A 14 9.53 3.64 14.68
C GLU A 14 9.43 4.36 13.34
N HIS A 15 10.37 5.25 13.05
CA HIS A 15 10.43 5.96 11.78
C HIS A 15 10.62 4.98 10.63
N ASP A 16 11.58 4.05 10.74
CA ASP A 16 11.88 3.10 9.68
C ASP A 16 10.70 2.16 9.42
N LYS A 17 10.01 1.74 10.49
CA LYS A 17 8.81 0.94 10.37
C LYS A 17 7.69 1.70 9.67
N MET A 18 7.51 2.96 10.00
CA MET A 18 6.49 3.82 9.40
C MET A 18 6.76 4.04 7.90
N ILE A 19 8.02 4.31 7.52
CA ILE A 19 8.43 4.44 6.13
C ILE A 19 8.17 3.14 5.36
N GLY A 20 8.43 2.00 6.00
CA GLY A 20 8.13 0.70 5.40
C GLY A 20 6.67 0.56 5.02
N TYR A 21 5.77 1.03 5.87
CA TYR A 21 4.34 0.92 5.63
C TYR A 21 3.81 2.01 4.69
N VAL A 22 4.04 3.29 5.00
CA VAL A 22 3.34 4.38 4.30
C VAL A 22 3.97 4.75 2.96
N SER A 23 5.20 4.32 2.70
CA SER A 23 5.92 4.66 1.47
C SER A 23 6.38 3.41 0.73
N GLN A 24 7.25 2.62 1.35
CA GLN A 24 7.89 1.50 0.65
C GLN A 24 6.91 0.40 0.27
N LEU A 25 5.96 0.07 1.16
CA LEU A 25 4.93 -0.92 0.84
C LEU A 25 4.08 -0.44 -0.33
N CYS A 26 3.72 0.85 -0.37
CA CYS A 26 2.93 1.39 -1.49
C CYS A 26 3.67 1.21 -2.82
N HIS A 27 4.98 1.47 -2.85
CA HIS A 27 5.78 1.27 -4.05
C HIS A 27 5.88 -0.22 -4.40
N ALA A 28 6.05 -1.09 -3.40
CA ALA A 28 6.10 -2.53 -3.62
C ALA A 28 4.79 -3.04 -4.24
N ILE A 29 3.65 -2.56 -3.75
CA ILE A 29 2.33 -2.93 -4.28
C ILE A 29 2.18 -2.47 -5.73
N ALA A 30 2.51 -1.22 -6.01
CA ALA A 30 2.37 -0.66 -7.36
C ALA A 30 3.27 -1.39 -8.36
N VAL A 31 4.52 -1.65 -8.00
CA VAL A 31 5.47 -2.37 -8.84
C VAL A 31 5.00 -3.80 -9.07
N SER A 32 4.59 -4.48 -8.02
CA SER A 32 4.13 -5.87 -8.11
C SER A 32 2.87 -5.98 -8.96
N LEU A 33 1.97 -5.00 -8.84
CA LEU A 33 0.75 -4.97 -9.65
C LEU A 33 1.09 -4.82 -11.13
N MET A 34 2.04 -3.96 -11.48
CA MET A 34 2.48 -3.81 -12.86
C MET A 34 3.19 -5.07 -13.38
N CYS A 35 3.93 -5.75 -12.52
CA CYS A 35 4.64 -6.98 -12.89
C CYS A 35 3.72 -8.20 -13.00
N ALA A 36 2.54 -8.15 -12.39
CA ALA A 36 1.62 -9.29 -12.34
C ALA A 36 0.91 -9.58 -13.66
N ASN A 37 0.92 -8.62 -14.59
CA ASN A 37 0.23 -8.77 -15.88
C ASN A 37 1.13 -8.23 -16.98
N ASP A 38 1.37 -9.03 -18.03
CA ASP A 38 2.25 -8.69 -19.13
C ASP A 38 1.52 -8.18 -20.39
N ASN A 39 0.24 -7.85 -20.27
CA ASN A 39 -0.54 -7.35 -21.41
C ASN A 39 -0.06 -5.96 -21.83
N SER A 40 0.61 -5.88 -22.98
CA SER A 40 1.17 -4.63 -23.50
C SER A 40 0.10 -3.61 -23.92
N SER A 41 -1.13 -4.05 -24.12
CA SER A 41 -2.25 -3.17 -24.48
C SER A 41 -3.06 -2.72 -23.28
N LEU A 42 -2.58 -2.99 -22.07
CA LEU A 42 -3.31 -2.72 -20.83
C LEU A 42 -3.72 -1.24 -20.71
N CYS A 43 -2.88 -0.33 -21.19
CA CYS A 43 -3.16 1.11 -21.13
C CYS A 43 -4.43 1.51 -21.87
N GLU A 44 -4.88 0.71 -22.84
CA GLU A 44 -6.10 0.98 -23.60
C GLU A 44 -7.36 0.67 -22.79
N TYR A 45 -7.24 -0.08 -21.71
CA TYR A 45 -8.36 -0.57 -20.91
C TYR A 45 -8.40 0.01 -19.52
N THR A 46 -7.39 0.81 -19.12
CA THR A 46 -7.29 1.31 -17.76
C THR A 46 -8.04 2.61 -17.58
N GLY A 47 -8.78 2.70 -16.46
CA GLY A 47 -9.38 3.95 -16.01
C GLY A 47 -8.51 4.62 -14.95
N ASP A 48 -9.08 5.63 -14.30
CA ASP A 48 -8.35 6.46 -13.34
C ASP A 48 -7.87 5.66 -12.12
N SER A 49 -8.68 4.71 -11.64
CA SER A 49 -8.30 3.93 -10.43
C SER A 49 -7.00 3.17 -10.61
N PHE A 50 -6.85 2.48 -11.74
CA PHE A 50 -5.64 1.72 -12.01
C PHE A 50 -4.44 2.66 -12.19
N ARG A 51 -4.64 3.75 -12.93
CA ARG A 51 -3.57 4.73 -13.18
C ARG A 51 -3.11 5.39 -11.90
N ASP A 52 -4.05 5.77 -11.03
CA ASP A 52 -3.72 6.39 -9.75
C ASP A 52 -2.96 5.42 -8.84
N LEU A 53 -3.43 4.17 -8.76
CA LEU A 53 -2.80 3.16 -7.91
C LEU A 53 -1.38 2.81 -8.38
N THR A 54 -1.14 2.84 -9.70
CA THR A 54 0.16 2.45 -10.28
C THR A 54 1.06 3.62 -10.64
N ARG A 55 0.65 4.85 -10.35
CA ARG A 55 1.42 6.04 -10.71
C ARG A 55 2.86 5.98 -10.22
N ILE A 56 3.08 5.46 -9.03
CA ILE A 56 4.40 5.37 -8.42
C ILE A 56 5.20 4.13 -8.86
N ALA A 57 4.65 3.31 -9.75
CA ALA A 57 5.36 2.14 -10.25
C ALA A 57 6.46 2.50 -11.26
N ARG A 58 6.41 3.70 -11.82
CA ARG A 58 7.51 4.22 -12.63
C ARG A 58 8.58 4.75 -11.68
N ILE A 59 9.67 4.04 -11.57
CA ILE A 59 10.54 4.15 -10.42
C ILE A 59 12.02 4.16 -10.85
N ASN A 60 12.86 4.86 -10.10
CA ASN A 60 14.31 4.78 -10.26
C ASN A 60 14.75 3.44 -9.66
N ASP A 61 15.08 2.49 -10.55
CA ASP A 61 15.33 1.11 -10.18
C ASP A 61 16.48 0.95 -9.18
N LYS A 62 17.58 1.63 -9.40
CA LYS A 62 18.78 1.49 -8.56
C LYS A 62 18.58 2.11 -7.19
N MET A 63 18.02 3.30 -7.15
CA MET A 63 17.77 4.00 -5.89
C MET A 63 16.79 3.25 -5.01
N TRP A 64 15.67 2.79 -5.58
CA TRP A 64 14.64 2.11 -4.80
C TRP A 64 15.04 0.70 -4.40
N ALA A 65 15.83 0.01 -5.21
CA ALA A 65 16.39 -1.29 -4.81
C ALA A 65 17.26 -1.12 -3.56
N GLU A 66 18.07 -0.08 -3.52
CA GLU A 66 18.91 0.21 -2.36
C GLU A 66 18.08 0.57 -1.14
N LEU A 67 17.08 1.45 -1.30
CA LEU A 67 16.19 1.84 -0.20
C LEU A 67 15.42 0.64 0.37
N PHE A 68 14.94 -0.25 -0.48
CA PHE A 68 14.24 -1.45 -0.04
C PHE A 68 15.16 -2.36 0.78
N LEU A 69 16.38 -2.55 0.30
CA LEU A 69 17.34 -3.41 1.00
C LEU A 69 17.78 -2.79 2.34
N TRP A 70 17.88 -1.48 2.41
CA TRP A 70 18.21 -0.79 3.66
C TRP A 70 17.16 -0.99 4.75
N ASN A 71 15.89 -1.08 4.38
CA ASN A 71 14.79 -1.24 5.32
C ASN A 71 14.16 -2.64 5.21
N LYS A 72 14.94 -3.62 4.81
CA LYS A 72 14.48 -4.94 4.38
C LYS A 72 13.56 -5.61 5.39
N GLN A 73 13.95 -5.66 6.67
CA GLN A 73 13.17 -6.40 7.66
C GLN A 73 11.79 -5.77 7.90
N ASN A 74 11.74 -4.46 7.99
CA ASN A 74 10.47 -3.75 8.15
C ASN A 74 9.59 -3.93 6.90
N LEU A 75 10.18 -3.80 5.73
CA LEU A 75 9.40 -3.94 4.48
C LEU A 75 8.87 -5.36 4.31
N ILE A 76 9.66 -6.37 4.61
CA ILE A 76 9.19 -7.77 4.55
C ILE A 76 8.01 -7.96 5.50
N SER A 77 8.10 -7.47 6.72
CA SER A 77 7.02 -7.56 7.70
C SER A 77 5.74 -6.89 7.20
N GLU A 78 5.85 -5.72 6.58
CA GLU A 78 4.69 -5.01 6.04
C GLU A 78 4.10 -5.73 4.83
N ILE A 79 4.93 -6.31 3.97
CA ILE A 79 4.48 -7.13 2.84
C ILE A 79 3.70 -8.34 3.36
N ASP A 80 4.21 -9.00 4.40
CA ASP A 80 3.54 -10.17 4.98
C ASP A 80 2.17 -9.80 5.54
N GLN A 81 2.05 -8.68 6.22
CA GLN A 81 0.77 -8.20 6.75
C GLN A 81 -0.21 -7.84 5.63
N PHE A 82 0.28 -7.18 4.59
CA PHE A 82 -0.54 -6.85 3.42
C PHE A 82 -1.00 -8.13 2.72
N ASP A 83 -0.09 -9.07 2.52
CA ASP A 83 -0.41 -10.34 1.89
C ASP A 83 -1.49 -11.10 2.69
N ALA A 84 -1.38 -11.10 4.01
CA ALA A 84 -2.39 -11.74 4.86
C ALA A 84 -3.78 -11.11 4.68
N ALA A 85 -3.84 -9.78 4.59
CA ALA A 85 -5.11 -9.07 4.34
C ALA A 85 -5.67 -9.42 2.95
N LEU A 86 -4.82 -9.49 1.95
CA LEU A 86 -5.22 -9.86 0.59
C LEU A 86 -5.73 -11.31 0.55
N GLN A 87 -5.09 -12.21 1.28
CA GLN A 87 -5.53 -13.61 1.37
C GLN A 87 -6.89 -13.74 2.07
N GLN A 88 -7.19 -12.89 3.05
CA GLN A 88 -8.53 -12.87 3.67
C GLN A 88 -9.60 -12.51 2.65
N MET A 89 -9.34 -11.52 1.81
CA MET A 89 -10.27 -11.13 0.75
C MET A 89 -10.45 -12.26 -0.25
N ARG A 90 -9.34 -12.89 -0.65
CA ARG A 90 -9.39 -14.02 -1.57
C ARG A 90 -10.22 -15.17 -1.00
N ALA A 91 -10.02 -15.50 0.27
CA ALA A 91 -10.77 -16.56 0.94
C ALA A 91 -12.27 -16.24 0.99
N ALA A 92 -12.61 -14.97 1.25
CA ALA A 92 -14.01 -14.55 1.26
C ALA A 92 -14.65 -14.70 -0.13
N LEU A 93 -13.90 -14.39 -1.18
CA LEU A 93 -14.37 -14.54 -2.57
C LEU A 93 -14.57 -16.03 -2.91
N VAL A 94 -13.63 -16.88 -2.53
CA VAL A 94 -13.72 -18.32 -2.79
C VAL A 94 -14.95 -18.91 -2.10
N ALA A 95 -15.26 -18.43 -0.90
CA ALA A 95 -16.38 -18.94 -0.09
C ALA A 95 -17.71 -18.22 -0.37
N ASP A 96 -17.73 -17.27 -1.31
CA ASP A 96 -18.91 -16.42 -1.53
C ASP A 96 -19.38 -15.75 -0.24
N ASP A 97 -18.45 -15.37 0.62
CA ASP A 97 -18.75 -14.80 1.93
C ASP A 97 -18.97 -13.29 1.81
N ARG A 98 -20.20 -12.94 1.47
CA ARG A 98 -20.60 -11.54 1.31
C ARG A 98 -20.41 -10.74 2.59
N ASN A 99 -20.75 -11.33 3.74
CA ASN A 99 -20.65 -10.63 5.02
C ASN A 99 -19.22 -10.27 5.34
N LYS A 100 -18.29 -11.17 5.06
CA LYS A 100 -16.85 -10.90 5.27
C LYS A 100 -16.35 -9.79 4.36
N LEU A 101 -16.75 -9.79 3.09
CA LEU A 101 -16.38 -8.71 2.16
C LEU A 101 -16.93 -7.37 2.63
N GLU A 102 -18.20 -7.33 3.03
CA GLU A 102 -18.81 -6.08 3.51
C GLU A 102 -18.12 -5.59 4.79
N GLU A 103 -17.77 -6.51 5.69
CA GLU A 103 -17.02 -6.17 6.90
C GLU A 103 -15.67 -5.51 6.56
N MET A 104 -14.92 -6.09 5.62
CA MET A 104 -13.65 -5.53 5.18
C MET A 104 -13.82 -4.17 4.53
N PHE A 105 -14.86 -4.01 3.72
CA PHE A 105 -15.13 -2.73 3.05
C PHE A 105 -15.50 -1.64 4.06
N ARG A 106 -16.30 -1.98 5.07
CA ARG A 106 -16.67 -1.03 6.13
C ARG A 106 -15.44 -0.62 6.94
N LEU A 107 -14.58 -1.57 7.28
CA LEU A 107 -13.36 -1.28 8.01
C LEU A 107 -12.45 -0.36 7.20
N SER A 108 -12.29 -0.64 5.91
CA SER A 108 -11.50 0.17 4.99
C SER A 108 -12.03 1.61 4.93
N THR A 109 -13.33 1.75 4.74
CA THR A 109 -13.97 3.08 4.66
C THR A 109 -13.77 3.85 5.97
N GLN A 110 -13.96 3.18 7.10
CA GLN A 110 -13.80 3.81 8.42
C GLN A 110 -12.37 4.31 8.62
N ARG A 111 -11.40 3.47 8.30
CA ARG A 111 -9.98 3.83 8.47
C ARG A 111 -9.57 4.95 7.52
N ARG A 112 -10.01 4.88 6.28
CA ARG A 112 -9.67 5.90 5.28
C ARG A 112 -10.32 7.25 5.60
N ALA A 113 -11.52 7.24 6.18
CA ALA A 113 -12.24 8.47 6.56
C ALA A 113 -11.44 9.32 7.54
N ALA A 114 -10.57 8.73 8.34
CA ALA A 114 -9.71 9.47 9.27
C ALA A 114 -8.76 10.42 8.54
N PHE A 115 -8.43 10.15 7.28
CA PHE A 115 -7.54 10.98 6.48
C PHE A 115 -8.23 12.26 6.00
N ASP A 116 -9.55 12.26 5.98
CA ASP A 116 -10.34 13.39 5.48
C ASP A 116 -10.68 14.40 6.58
N LYS A 117 -10.36 14.09 7.83
CA LYS A 117 -10.57 14.99 8.94
C LYS A 117 -9.54 16.10 8.89
N LYS A 118 -10.02 17.36 9.07
CA LYS A 118 -9.10 18.47 9.17
C LYS A 118 -8.29 18.35 10.45
N LEU A 119 -6.99 18.50 10.32
CA LEU A 119 -6.11 18.54 11.46
C LEU A 119 -6.09 19.94 12.05
N PRO A 120 -5.92 20.09 13.37
CA PRO A 120 -5.75 21.40 13.99
C PRO A 120 -4.55 22.13 13.38
N GLU A 121 -4.74 23.38 13.05
CA GLU A 121 -3.67 24.22 12.52
C GLU A 121 -2.84 24.82 13.65
#